data_092ad2acc348f0753fdae69d16498697
#
_entry.id   092ad2acc348f0753fdae69d16498697
#
_cell.length_a   1.000
_cell.length_b   1.000
_cell.length_c   1.000
_cell.angle_alpha   90.00
_cell.angle_beta   90.00
_cell.angle_gamma   90.00
#
_symmetry.space_group_name_H-M   'P 1'
#
loop_
_entity.id
_entity.type
_entity.pdbx_description
1 polymer ?
#
loop_
_entity_poly.entity_id
_entity_poly.type
_entity_poly.pdbx_seq_one_letter_code
_entity_poly.pdbx_strand_id
1 'polypeptide(L)'
;MLKTDVLSITLSFLKPRVRRCLLLLVALNWLTLHGECQAQKTSKPIFKIKVDAGEIARSNDIVRTLLWLENNEPRVVALTDKSGNKLTGQLSSPSYSDVLAYTDQPQEAGNKKLVELTFVLPSLAAGKSVTLTGKETKRTTPPKFQWHDDGSTRAELQHDGKPVMAYMYEEVDNGSPERRKATYKVFHHVYSPNGDRLLTKGPGGLFPHHRGIFFGFNRISYGNNQQADVWHCSKGESQINRKLVTTTNPVFGQSRSLIDWNGRDGQPFAKESRELTAIKLDKATVIDFRTSLVSLVEQLKLDGDPQHAGVQFRASQLVPDKTKQLTYYNRPDGQGTPGKFRNWSNKKNESDINKSHINLPFLAMTIAIPDATPKGKETENSVYTIAYLSDDANPKPSRFSERDYGRFGSYFPTTVVPETPLSVRYRYWIVDGATDNKTIKHLSDQFSQPVKVEVLK
;
A
#
# COMPACT_ATOMS: atom_id res chain seq x y z
N MET A 1 -48.96 1.93 1.36
CA MET A 1 -49.82 1.83 0.17
C MET A 1 -51.27 2.18 0.51
N LEU A 2 -51.53 3.33 1.14
CA LEU A 2 -52.89 3.72 1.61
C LEU A 2 -53.00 5.27 1.81
N LYS A 3 -52.46 6.10 0.90
CA LYS A 3 -52.64 7.56 0.90
C LYS A 3 -52.80 8.19 -0.48
N THR A 4 -52.89 7.44 -1.56
CA THR A 4 -53.06 7.98 -2.92
C THR A 4 -54.49 7.88 -3.44
N ASP A 5 -55.34 7.07 -2.82
CA ASP A 5 -56.71 6.83 -3.37
C ASP A 5 -57.79 7.81 -2.87
N VAL A 6 -57.49 8.58 -1.80
CA VAL A 6 -58.52 9.51 -1.25
C VAL A 6 -58.58 10.83 -2.01
N LEU A 7 -57.52 11.24 -2.73
CA LEU A 7 -57.52 12.48 -3.50
C LEU A 7 -58.15 12.37 -4.90
N SER A 8 -58.30 11.16 -5.43
CA SER A 8 -58.86 10.94 -6.77
C SER A 8 -60.40 10.93 -6.81
N ILE A 9 -61.07 10.64 -5.69
CA ILE A 9 -62.51 10.50 -5.61
C ILE A 9 -63.22 11.83 -5.39
N THR A 10 -62.58 12.85 -4.84
CA THR A 10 -63.20 14.16 -4.56
C THR A 10 -63.17 15.16 -5.71
N LEU A 11 -62.45 14.90 -6.78
CA LEU A 11 -62.28 15.80 -7.93
C LEU A 11 -63.31 15.59 -9.05
N SER A 12 -64.12 14.54 -8.98
CA SER A 12 -65.09 14.19 -10.04
C SER A 12 -66.43 15.02 -10.00
N PHE A 13 -66.72 15.74 -8.94
CA PHE A 13 -67.97 16.48 -8.75
C PHE A 13 -67.90 18.00 -8.91
N LEU A 14 -66.75 18.59 -9.32
CA LEU A 14 -66.61 20.03 -9.48
C LEU A 14 -66.74 20.44 -10.94
N LYS A 15 -67.50 21.54 -11.16
CA LYS A 15 -67.71 22.13 -12.50
C LYS A 15 -66.40 22.58 -13.17
N PRO A 16 -66.26 22.54 -14.51
CA PRO A 16 -65.00 22.65 -15.23
C PRO A 16 -64.21 23.96 -14.99
N ARG A 17 -64.88 25.09 -14.65
CA ARG A 17 -64.22 26.36 -14.37
C ARG A 17 -63.51 26.41 -13.00
N VAL A 18 -64.03 25.74 -12.00
CA VAL A 18 -63.41 25.67 -10.67
C VAL A 18 -62.20 24.75 -10.67
N ARG A 19 -62.21 23.71 -11.52
CA ARG A 19 -61.11 22.77 -11.71
C ARG A 19 -59.83 23.43 -12.27
N ARG A 20 -59.98 24.44 -13.17
CA ARG A 20 -58.86 25.19 -13.74
C ARG A 20 -58.21 26.16 -12.74
N CYS A 21 -58.98 26.82 -11.88
CA CYS A 21 -58.44 27.69 -10.84
C CYS A 21 -57.72 26.92 -9.72
N LEU A 22 -58.23 25.76 -9.32
CA LEU A 22 -57.56 24.92 -8.29
C LEU A 22 -56.26 24.29 -8.78
N LEU A 23 -56.22 23.86 -10.06
CA LEU A 23 -54.99 23.33 -10.67
C LEU A 23 -53.92 24.41 -10.87
N LEU A 24 -54.30 25.66 -11.16
CA LEU A 24 -53.37 26.80 -11.23
C LEU A 24 -52.85 27.21 -9.85
N LEU A 25 -53.65 27.16 -8.79
CA LEU A 25 -53.22 27.45 -7.43
C LEU A 25 -52.29 26.36 -6.88
N VAL A 26 -52.52 25.11 -7.21
CA VAL A 26 -51.61 23.98 -6.83
C VAL A 26 -50.31 24.06 -7.62
N ALA A 27 -50.35 24.43 -8.91
CA ALA A 27 -49.13 24.60 -9.72
C ALA A 27 -48.31 25.83 -9.30
N LEU A 28 -48.95 26.96 -8.89
CA LEU A 28 -48.20 28.10 -8.34
C LEU A 28 -47.58 27.80 -6.96
N ASN A 29 -48.25 27.05 -6.08
CA ASN A 29 -47.66 26.64 -4.82
C ASN A 29 -46.53 25.62 -5.00
N TRP A 30 -46.57 24.79 -6.06
CA TRP A 30 -45.45 23.86 -6.38
C TRP A 30 -44.23 24.61 -6.94
N LEU A 31 -44.42 25.68 -7.69
CA LEU A 31 -43.32 26.51 -8.22
C LEU A 31 -42.70 27.41 -7.15
N THR A 32 -43.43 27.83 -6.11
CA THR A 32 -42.86 28.59 -4.98
C THR A 32 -42.19 27.71 -3.95
N LEU A 33 -42.53 26.41 -3.86
CA LEU A 33 -41.88 25.43 -2.96
C LEU A 33 -40.58 24.80 -3.53
N HIS A 34 -40.31 24.99 -4.84
CA HIS A 34 -39.10 24.43 -5.48
C HIS A 34 -38.11 25.57 -5.85
N GLY A 35 -38.32 26.79 -5.39
CA GLY A 35 -37.44 27.93 -5.61
C GLY A 35 -36.48 28.26 -4.47
N GLU A 36 -36.43 27.49 -3.40
CA GLU A 36 -35.29 27.54 -2.49
C GLU A 36 -34.10 26.80 -3.13
N CYS A 37 -33.37 27.52 -3.97
CA CYS A 37 -32.01 27.25 -4.25
C CYS A 37 -31.31 27.13 -2.87
N GLN A 38 -31.21 25.92 -2.34
CA GLN A 38 -30.37 25.68 -1.16
C GLN A 38 -28.98 26.16 -1.54
N ALA A 39 -28.65 27.38 -1.16
CA ALA A 39 -27.30 27.88 -1.19
C ALA A 39 -26.46 26.80 -0.48
N GLN A 40 -25.68 26.07 -1.25
CA GLN A 40 -24.82 25.01 -0.77
C GLN A 40 -23.98 25.66 0.34
N LYS A 41 -24.28 25.38 1.62
CA LYS A 41 -23.51 25.89 2.75
C LYS A 41 -22.06 25.52 2.47
N THR A 42 -21.28 26.46 1.96
CA THR A 42 -19.86 26.25 1.69
C THR A 42 -19.20 25.89 3.01
N SER A 43 -18.75 24.65 3.15
CA SER A 43 -18.03 24.21 4.35
C SER A 43 -16.83 25.15 4.58
N LYS A 44 -16.62 25.55 5.83
CA LYS A 44 -15.46 26.37 6.19
C LYS A 44 -14.18 25.61 5.85
N PRO A 45 -13.11 26.30 5.42
CA PRO A 45 -11.78 25.68 5.30
C PRO A 45 -11.36 25.04 6.63
N ILE A 46 -10.83 23.82 6.55
CA ILE A 46 -10.28 23.11 7.72
C ILE A 46 -8.79 23.46 7.87
N PHE A 47 -8.10 23.55 6.73
CA PHE A 47 -6.67 23.88 6.66
C PHE A 47 -6.35 24.45 5.29
N LYS A 48 -5.16 25.06 5.21
CA LYS A 48 -4.55 25.52 3.96
C LYS A 48 -3.10 25.08 3.95
N ILE A 49 -2.66 24.48 2.86
CA ILE A 49 -1.28 23.99 2.71
C ILE A 49 -0.66 24.54 1.43
N LYS A 50 0.64 24.76 1.47
CA LYS A 50 1.48 24.96 0.30
C LYS A 50 2.26 23.68 0.06
N VAL A 51 2.16 23.14 -1.16
CA VAL A 51 2.90 21.97 -1.61
C VAL A 51 3.96 22.44 -2.58
N ASP A 52 5.22 22.16 -2.29
CA ASP A 52 6.37 22.54 -3.09
C ASP A 52 6.99 21.30 -3.75
N ALA A 53 7.17 21.35 -5.07
CA ALA A 53 7.73 20.24 -5.83
C ALA A 53 9.21 19.96 -5.48
N GLY A 54 9.94 20.96 -4.95
CA GLY A 54 11.39 20.88 -4.85
C GLY A 54 12.05 20.87 -6.24
N GLU A 55 13.16 20.20 -6.37
CA GLU A 55 13.94 20.16 -7.62
C GLU A 55 13.42 19.13 -8.64
N ILE A 56 12.43 18.31 -8.26
CA ILE A 56 11.91 17.21 -9.08
C ILE A 56 10.50 17.57 -9.55
N ALA A 57 10.24 17.41 -10.85
CA ALA A 57 8.89 17.47 -11.37
C ALA A 57 8.06 16.30 -10.82
N ARG A 58 6.82 16.56 -10.45
CA ARG A 58 5.90 15.57 -9.87
C ARG A 58 4.90 15.08 -10.92
N SER A 59 4.64 13.79 -10.90
CA SER A 59 3.65 13.16 -11.77
C SER A 59 3.00 11.99 -11.04
N ASN A 60 1.68 12.08 -10.80
CA ASN A 60 0.94 11.11 -9.99
C ASN A 60 1.62 10.80 -8.66
N ASP A 61 2.21 11.83 -8.04
CA ASP A 61 2.96 11.68 -6.80
C ASP A 61 2.02 11.48 -5.61
N ILE A 62 2.35 10.51 -4.76
CA ILE A 62 1.57 10.19 -3.57
C ILE A 62 2.09 11.03 -2.42
N VAL A 63 1.31 12.05 -2.08
CA VAL A 63 1.63 12.96 -0.98
C VAL A 63 1.02 12.43 0.31
N ARG A 64 1.86 12.25 1.32
CA ARG A 64 1.47 11.93 2.70
C ARG A 64 2.13 12.94 3.62
N THR A 65 1.34 13.66 4.41
CA THR A 65 1.83 14.69 5.31
C THR A 65 1.04 14.72 6.60
N LEU A 66 1.70 15.09 7.68
CA LEU A 66 1.10 15.18 9.01
C LEU A 66 0.59 16.59 9.26
N LEU A 67 -0.61 16.69 9.83
CA LEU A 67 -1.29 17.93 10.18
C LEU A 67 -1.78 17.87 11.61
N TRP A 68 -1.74 19.00 12.32
CA TRP A 68 -2.38 19.17 13.62
C TRP A 68 -3.75 19.82 13.46
N LEU A 69 -4.83 19.06 13.68
CA LEU A 69 -6.21 19.49 13.52
C LEU A 69 -7.01 19.31 14.82
N GLU A 70 -8.07 20.09 15.00
CA GLU A 70 -8.96 19.99 16.17
C GLU A 70 -9.70 18.64 16.22
N ASN A 71 -10.03 18.09 15.05
CA ASN A 71 -10.69 16.79 14.92
C ASN A 71 -9.81 15.82 14.14
N ASN A 72 -9.58 14.61 14.69
CA ASN A 72 -8.78 13.54 14.10
C ASN A 72 -9.63 12.42 13.48
N GLU A 73 -10.95 12.55 13.44
CA GLU A 73 -11.80 11.55 12.80
C GLU A 73 -11.46 11.39 11.31
N PRO A 74 -11.36 10.16 10.81
CA PRO A 74 -11.10 9.89 9.41
C PRO A 74 -12.19 10.50 8.51
N ARG A 75 -11.80 11.32 7.54
CA ARG A 75 -12.74 11.97 6.62
C ARG A 75 -12.13 12.35 5.29
N VAL A 76 -13.00 12.45 4.29
CA VAL A 76 -12.64 12.92 2.96
C VAL A 76 -12.64 14.44 2.92
N VAL A 77 -11.64 15.00 2.26
CA VAL A 77 -11.53 16.45 2.03
C VAL A 77 -11.36 16.75 0.54
N ALA A 78 -12.00 17.82 0.10
CA ALA A 78 -11.72 18.41 -1.19
C ALA A 78 -10.54 19.39 -1.03
N LEU A 79 -9.47 19.18 -1.76
CA LEU A 79 -8.32 20.06 -1.84
C LEU A 79 -8.47 20.92 -3.09
N THR A 80 -8.67 22.22 -2.92
CA THR A 80 -8.93 23.12 -4.04
C THR A 80 -7.79 24.13 -4.19
N ASP A 81 -7.25 24.28 -5.38
CA ASP A 81 -6.26 25.29 -5.70
C ASP A 81 -6.89 26.67 -6.00
N LYS A 82 -6.06 27.69 -6.25
CA LYS A 82 -6.52 29.05 -6.58
C LYS A 82 -7.30 29.14 -7.91
N SER A 83 -7.07 28.19 -8.82
CA SER A 83 -7.74 28.12 -10.12
C SER A 83 -9.05 27.34 -10.08
N GLY A 84 -9.41 26.78 -8.92
CA GLY A 84 -10.62 25.98 -8.74
C GLY A 84 -10.46 24.49 -9.06
N ASN A 85 -9.26 24.01 -9.42
CA ASN A 85 -9.00 22.59 -9.59
C ASN A 85 -9.13 21.87 -8.26
N LYS A 86 -9.75 20.68 -8.29
CA LYS A 86 -10.05 19.90 -7.08
C LYS A 86 -9.34 18.56 -7.09
N LEU A 87 -8.74 18.22 -5.97
CA LEU A 87 -8.20 16.89 -5.68
C LEU A 87 -8.96 16.28 -4.50
N THR A 88 -9.05 14.98 -4.46
CA THR A 88 -9.59 14.25 -3.30
C THR A 88 -8.45 13.94 -2.34
N GLY A 89 -8.58 14.38 -1.10
CA GLY A 89 -7.68 14.02 -0.01
C GLY A 89 -8.40 13.19 1.04
N GLN A 90 -7.65 12.38 1.77
CA GLN A 90 -8.11 11.60 2.90
C GLN A 90 -7.33 11.99 4.15
N LEU A 91 -8.05 12.39 5.20
CA LEU A 91 -7.52 12.49 6.56
C LEU A 91 -7.73 11.15 7.27
N SER A 92 -6.69 10.64 7.90
CA SER A 92 -6.69 9.36 8.62
C SER A 92 -5.78 9.41 9.85
N SER A 93 -5.83 8.38 10.69
CA SER A 93 -4.84 8.21 11.76
C SER A 93 -3.45 8.06 11.14
N PRO A 94 -2.42 8.69 11.71
CA PRO A 94 -1.05 8.57 11.22
C PRO A 94 -0.56 7.12 11.25
N SER A 95 0.40 6.79 10.39
CA SER A 95 1.16 5.56 10.48
C SER A 95 1.94 5.50 11.79
N TYR A 96 2.10 4.30 12.36
CA TYR A 96 2.82 4.12 13.62
C TYR A 96 4.28 4.64 13.55
N SER A 97 4.97 4.41 12.45
CA SER A 97 6.33 4.91 12.23
C SER A 97 6.40 6.46 12.20
N ASP A 98 5.35 7.09 11.67
CA ASP A 98 5.30 8.56 11.60
C ASP A 98 5.03 9.17 12.99
N VAL A 99 4.22 8.50 13.82
CA VAL A 99 3.96 8.93 15.20
C VAL A 99 5.25 8.93 16.03
N LEU A 100 6.07 7.88 15.94
CA LEU A 100 7.34 7.81 16.68
C LEU A 100 8.31 8.93 16.27
N ALA A 101 8.38 9.28 14.99
CA ALA A 101 9.21 10.37 14.51
C ALA A 101 8.74 11.77 14.99
N TYR A 102 7.46 11.90 15.37
CA TYR A 102 6.85 13.16 15.80
C TYR A 102 6.76 13.34 17.30
N THR A 103 6.87 12.27 18.09
CA THR A 103 6.82 12.37 19.56
C THR A 103 7.99 13.11 20.18
N ASP A 104 9.11 13.22 19.46
CA ASP A 104 10.30 14.00 19.87
C ASP A 104 10.19 15.50 19.53
N GLN A 105 9.12 15.94 18.86
CA GLN A 105 8.86 17.36 18.59
C GLN A 105 8.03 17.95 19.73
N PRO A 106 8.29 19.20 20.14
CA PRO A 106 7.52 19.85 21.22
C PRO A 106 6.04 19.93 20.84
N GLN A 107 5.19 19.40 21.69
CA GLN A 107 3.73 19.40 21.51
C GLN A 107 3.15 20.79 21.80
N GLU A 108 3.32 21.73 20.91
CA GLU A 108 2.57 23.01 20.93
C GLU A 108 1.19 22.90 20.26
N ALA A 109 0.51 21.80 20.43
CA ALA A 109 -0.73 21.60 19.70
C ALA A 109 -2.00 22.00 20.46
N GLY A 110 -1.93 22.30 21.75
CA GLY A 110 -3.10 22.56 22.56
C GLY A 110 -4.11 21.41 22.47
N ASN A 111 -5.35 21.67 22.05
CA ASN A 111 -6.38 20.63 21.84
C ASN A 111 -6.30 19.93 20.48
N LYS A 112 -5.30 20.25 19.63
CA LYS A 112 -5.16 19.65 18.30
C LYS A 112 -4.61 18.23 18.38
N LYS A 113 -5.05 17.40 17.45
CA LYS A 113 -4.65 16.00 17.30
C LYS A 113 -3.92 15.80 15.98
N LEU A 114 -2.93 14.91 15.98
CA LEU A 114 -2.17 14.58 14.79
C LEU A 114 -3.00 13.72 13.85
N VAL A 115 -3.05 14.10 12.58
CA VAL A 115 -3.69 13.35 11.48
C VAL A 115 -2.76 13.27 10.28
N GLU A 116 -2.91 12.25 9.48
CA GLU A 116 -2.20 12.13 8.20
C GLU A 116 -3.15 12.50 7.07
N LEU A 117 -2.73 13.44 6.22
CA LEU A 117 -3.38 13.76 4.95
C LEU A 117 -2.70 12.99 3.83
N THR A 118 -3.47 12.19 3.11
CA THR A 118 -3.02 11.47 1.90
C THR A 118 -3.81 11.94 0.69
N PHE A 119 -3.12 12.23 -0.42
CA PHE A 119 -3.73 12.54 -1.72
C PHE A 119 -2.76 12.23 -2.86
N VAL A 120 -3.27 12.15 -4.09
CA VAL A 120 -2.44 12.03 -5.29
C VAL A 120 -2.33 13.40 -5.94
N LEU A 121 -1.09 13.85 -6.16
CA LEU A 121 -0.77 15.09 -6.88
C LEU A 121 -0.55 14.73 -8.37
N PRO A 122 -1.46 15.12 -9.29
CA PRO A 122 -1.38 14.69 -10.68
C PRO A 122 -0.13 15.19 -11.39
N SER A 123 0.20 16.47 -11.20
CA SER A 123 1.42 17.06 -11.74
C SER A 123 1.80 18.35 -11.00
N LEU A 124 3.10 18.60 -10.89
CA LEU A 124 3.66 19.87 -10.43
C LEU A 124 5.08 19.99 -11.00
N ALA A 125 5.36 21.03 -11.77
CA ALA A 125 6.70 21.22 -12.36
C ALA A 125 7.76 21.45 -11.28
N ALA A 126 9.00 21.04 -11.55
CA ALA A 126 10.16 21.30 -10.69
C ALA A 126 10.28 22.80 -10.35
N GLY A 127 10.61 23.13 -9.11
CA GLY A 127 10.71 24.50 -8.60
C GLY A 127 9.38 25.23 -8.46
N LYS A 128 8.24 24.57 -8.68
CA LYS A 128 6.92 25.19 -8.54
C LYS A 128 6.23 24.73 -7.26
N SER A 129 5.29 25.56 -6.81
CA SER A 129 4.44 25.24 -5.67
C SER A 129 2.97 25.49 -5.99
N VAL A 130 2.09 24.75 -5.32
CA VAL A 130 0.64 24.94 -5.38
C VAL A 130 0.09 25.13 -3.96
N THR A 131 -0.84 26.05 -3.81
CA THR A 131 -1.57 26.24 -2.56
C THR A 131 -2.91 25.53 -2.65
N LEU A 132 -3.19 24.64 -1.70
CA LEU A 132 -4.40 23.86 -1.63
C LEU A 132 -5.18 24.22 -0.36
N THR A 133 -6.47 24.48 -0.51
CA THR A 133 -7.39 24.71 0.60
C THR A 133 -8.21 23.44 0.84
N GLY A 134 -8.08 22.85 2.01
CA GLY A 134 -8.81 21.66 2.43
C GLY A 134 -10.17 22.04 3.03
N LYS A 135 -11.24 21.47 2.48
CA LYS A 135 -12.62 21.57 2.99
C LYS A 135 -13.21 20.19 3.13
N GLU A 136 -13.96 19.97 4.20
CA GLU A 136 -14.71 18.72 4.35
C GLU A 136 -15.72 18.58 3.21
N THR A 137 -15.82 17.37 2.68
CA THR A 137 -16.80 17.05 1.65
C THR A 137 -17.70 15.92 2.12
N LYS A 138 -18.99 16.07 1.91
CA LYS A 138 -19.92 14.95 2.11
C LYS A 138 -19.62 13.89 1.06
N ARG A 139 -19.36 12.69 1.51
CA ARG A 139 -19.13 11.55 0.63
C ARG A 139 -20.43 11.19 -0.08
N THR A 140 -20.51 11.47 -1.38
CA THR A 140 -21.68 11.16 -2.21
C THR A 140 -21.55 9.82 -2.94
N THR A 141 -20.35 9.27 -3.04
CA THR A 141 -20.07 8.01 -3.77
C THR A 141 -19.50 6.95 -2.83
N PRO A 142 -19.93 5.67 -2.91
CA PRO A 142 -19.31 4.57 -2.18
C PRO A 142 -17.80 4.49 -2.48
N PRO A 143 -16.98 4.01 -1.52
CA PRO A 143 -15.57 3.80 -1.82
C PRO A 143 -15.45 2.72 -2.90
N LYS A 144 -14.56 2.95 -3.84
CA LYS A 144 -14.18 1.94 -4.83
C LYS A 144 -13.37 0.81 -4.21
N PHE A 145 -12.66 1.08 -3.10
CA PHE A 145 -11.98 0.06 -2.32
C PHE A 145 -12.92 -0.64 -1.35
N GLN A 146 -12.81 -1.96 -1.29
CA GLN A 146 -13.56 -2.80 -0.36
C GLN A 146 -12.70 -3.95 0.13
N TRP A 147 -12.74 -4.24 1.43
CA TRP A 147 -12.12 -5.43 2.02
C TRP A 147 -13.14 -6.57 2.10
N HIS A 148 -12.69 -7.74 1.73
CA HIS A 148 -13.38 -9.02 1.94
C HIS A 148 -12.48 -9.87 2.83
N ASP A 149 -12.85 -9.99 4.10
CA ASP A 149 -12.14 -10.72 5.12
C ASP A 149 -12.96 -11.97 5.50
N ASP A 150 -12.35 -13.16 5.40
CA ASP A 150 -13.00 -14.41 5.81
C ASP A 150 -12.91 -14.64 7.32
N GLY A 151 -12.21 -13.77 8.05
CA GLY A 151 -12.07 -13.81 9.51
C GLY A 151 -11.11 -14.88 10.03
N SER A 152 -10.43 -15.63 9.17
CA SER A 152 -9.59 -16.76 9.59
C SER A 152 -8.31 -16.94 8.77
N THR A 153 -8.35 -16.76 7.46
CA THR A 153 -7.23 -17.13 6.59
C THR A 153 -6.75 -16.00 5.71
N ARG A 154 -7.68 -15.15 5.25
CA ARG A 154 -7.39 -14.19 4.17
C ARG A 154 -8.29 -12.96 4.25
N ALA A 155 -7.67 -11.80 4.12
CA ALA A 155 -8.37 -10.54 3.84
C ALA A 155 -7.94 -10.01 2.46
N GLU A 156 -8.88 -9.87 1.52
CA GLU A 156 -8.64 -9.38 0.17
C GLU A 156 -9.16 -7.96 0.00
N LEU A 157 -8.29 -7.06 -0.48
CA LEU A 157 -8.67 -5.73 -0.92
C LEU A 157 -9.04 -5.76 -2.39
N GLN A 158 -10.23 -5.27 -2.70
CA GLN A 158 -10.71 -5.05 -4.07
C GLN A 158 -10.86 -3.55 -4.36
N HIS A 159 -10.76 -3.18 -5.63
CA HIS A 159 -11.08 -1.86 -6.16
C HIS A 159 -12.00 -2.04 -7.37
N ASP A 160 -13.19 -1.42 -7.32
CA ASP A 160 -14.24 -1.63 -8.32
C ASP A 160 -14.53 -3.12 -8.57
N GLY A 161 -14.58 -3.94 -7.50
CA GLY A 161 -14.84 -5.38 -7.54
C GLY A 161 -13.68 -6.24 -8.07
N LYS A 162 -12.51 -5.67 -8.34
CA LYS A 162 -11.32 -6.38 -8.81
C LYS A 162 -10.25 -6.47 -7.73
N PRO A 163 -9.60 -7.63 -7.53
CA PRO A 163 -8.61 -7.79 -6.49
C PRO A 163 -7.37 -6.92 -6.75
N VAL A 164 -6.83 -6.35 -5.68
CA VAL A 164 -5.63 -5.50 -5.66
C VAL A 164 -4.51 -6.16 -4.89
N MET A 165 -4.80 -6.57 -3.66
CA MET A 165 -3.89 -7.30 -2.78
C MET A 165 -4.67 -8.17 -1.81
N ALA A 166 -4.02 -9.18 -1.22
CA ALA A 166 -4.62 -9.97 -0.16
C ALA A 166 -3.61 -10.24 0.95
N TYR A 167 -4.01 -10.07 2.20
CA TYR A 167 -3.25 -10.46 3.37
C TYR A 167 -3.58 -11.91 3.72
N MET A 168 -2.56 -12.76 3.76
CA MET A 168 -2.64 -14.18 4.12
C MET A 168 -2.15 -14.32 5.55
N TYR A 169 -3.08 -14.66 6.47
CA TYR A 169 -2.82 -14.59 7.91
C TYR A 169 -3.35 -15.80 8.69
N GLU A 170 -3.62 -16.89 7.99
CA GLU A 170 -4.05 -18.13 8.61
C GLU A 170 -3.14 -18.50 9.80
N GLU A 171 -3.75 -18.87 10.92
CA GLU A 171 -3.04 -19.28 12.11
C GLU A 171 -2.23 -20.55 11.86
N VAL A 172 -1.11 -20.69 12.58
CA VAL A 172 -0.22 -21.84 12.41
C VAL A 172 -0.94 -23.13 12.72
N ASP A 173 -1.05 -23.99 11.72
CA ASP A 173 -1.65 -25.32 11.83
C ASP A 173 -0.52 -26.39 11.86
N ASN A 174 -0.36 -27.03 13.01
CA ASN A 174 0.61 -28.10 13.22
C ASN A 174 0.03 -29.51 12.98
N GLY A 175 -1.17 -29.62 12.42
CA GLY A 175 -1.84 -30.89 12.16
C GLY A 175 -1.11 -31.81 11.18
N SER A 176 -0.34 -31.24 10.24
CA SER A 176 0.60 -31.98 9.39
C SER A 176 1.78 -31.10 8.98
N PRO A 177 2.92 -31.70 8.51
CA PRO A 177 4.04 -30.94 7.97
C PRO A 177 3.64 -30.03 6.80
N GLU A 178 2.72 -30.44 5.95
CA GLU A 178 2.20 -29.67 4.80
C GLU A 178 1.38 -28.48 5.28
N ARG A 179 0.47 -28.68 6.24
CA ARG A 179 -0.32 -27.60 6.84
C ARG A 179 0.55 -26.59 7.52
N ARG A 180 1.53 -27.07 8.35
CA ARG A 180 2.49 -26.17 8.96
C ARG A 180 3.26 -25.36 7.93
N LYS A 181 3.75 -25.99 6.86
CA LYS A 181 4.44 -25.28 5.76
C LYS A 181 3.53 -24.28 5.06
N ALA A 182 2.23 -24.48 5.03
CA ALA A 182 1.29 -23.51 4.46
C ALA A 182 1.09 -22.29 5.36
N THR A 183 1.11 -22.44 6.68
CA THR A 183 0.58 -21.48 7.65
C THR A 183 1.61 -20.80 8.56
N TYR A 184 2.88 -21.26 8.59
CA TYR A 184 3.87 -20.80 9.59
C TYR A 184 4.22 -19.32 9.52
N LYS A 185 3.86 -18.58 8.48
CA LYS A 185 4.09 -17.14 8.39
C LYS A 185 3.07 -16.41 7.53
N VAL A 186 2.85 -15.18 7.89
CA VAL A 186 1.99 -14.24 7.18
C VAL A 186 2.71 -13.62 5.98
N PHE A 187 1.95 -13.29 4.92
CA PHE A 187 2.48 -12.63 3.72
C PHE A 187 1.36 -11.94 2.94
N HIS A 188 1.72 -11.15 1.92
CA HIS A 188 0.73 -10.49 1.07
C HIS A 188 0.82 -10.99 -0.36
N HIS A 189 -0.33 -11.31 -0.93
CA HIS A 189 -0.50 -11.45 -2.36
C HIS A 189 -0.71 -10.09 -3.02
N VAL A 190 -0.29 -9.98 -4.29
CA VAL A 190 -0.45 -8.79 -5.12
C VAL A 190 -0.98 -9.21 -6.48
N TYR A 191 -1.93 -8.43 -7.00
CA TYR A 191 -2.54 -8.64 -8.30
C TYR A 191 -2.05 -7.61 -9.34
N SER A 192 -2.27 -7.91 -10.61
CA SER A 192 -2.04 -6.98 -11.72
C SER A 192 -2.84 -5.69 -11.54
N PRO A 193 -2.45 -4.60 -12.21
CA PRO A 193 -3.23 -3.35 -12.15
C PRO A 193 -4.71 -3.54 -12.52
N ASN A 194 -5.03 -4.46 -13.40
CA ASN A 194 -6.41 -4.76 -13.78
C ASN A 194 -7.10 -5.79 -12.88
N GLY A 195 -6.38 -6.40 -11.91
CA GLY A 195 -6.90 -7.39 -10.99
C GLY A 195 -7.15 -8.77 -11.59
N ASP A 196 -6.79 -9.01 -12.84
CA ASP A 196 -7.06 -10.25 -13.58
C ASP A 196 -5.98 -11.33 -13.39
N ARG A 197 -4.81 -10.97 -12.86
CA ARG A 197 -3.68 -11.87 -12.65
C ARG A 197 -3.12 -11.76 -11.23
N LEU A 198 -2.89 -12.91 -10.62
CA LEU A 198 -2.12 -13.00 -9.39
C LEU A 198 -0.62 -12.95 -9.74
N LEU A 199 0.04 -11.85 -9.38
CA LEU A 199 1.46 -11.63 -9.69
C LEU A 199 2.41 -12.34 -8.74
N THR A 200 1.94 -12.79 -7.60
CA THR A 200 2.75 -13.35 -6.52
C THR A 200 2.43 -14.81 -6.27
N LYS A 201 3.38 -15.50 -5.63
CA LYS A 201 3.29 -16.91 -5.26
C LYS A 201 2.89 -17.07 -3.78
N GLY A 202 2.09 -18.10 -3.50
CA GLY A 202 1.82 -18.62 -2.15
C GLY A 202 2.76 -19.74 -1.72
N PRO A 203 2.37 -20.54 -0.72
CA PRO A 203 3.07 -21.75 -0.31
C PRO A 203 3.20 -22.78 -1.45
N GLY A 204 4.17 -23.67 -1.36
CA GLY A 204 4.38 -24.72 -2.37
C GLY A 204 5.32 -24.31 -3.51
N GLY A 205 5.45 -25.16 -4.53
CA GLY A 205 6.29 -24.92 -5.71
C GLY A 205 7.79 -24.72 -5.40
N LEU A 206 8.49 -24.07 -6.33
CA LEU A 206 9.92 -23.81 -6.18
C LEU A 206 10.17 -22.87 -5.00
N PHE A 207 10.99 -23.32 -4.04
CA PHE A 207 11.29 -22.60 -2.80
C PHE A 207 10.01 -22.19 -2.02
N PRO A 208 9.33 -23.15 -1.34
CA PRO A 208 8.03 -22.92 -0.69
C PRO A 208 8.04 -21.89 0.44
N HIS A 209 9.21 -21.54 0.96
CA HIS A 209 9.40 -20.49 1.96
C HIS A 209 9.38 -19.07 1.37
N HIS A 210 9.54 -18.90 0.05
CA HIS A 210 9.38 -17.60 -0.62
C HIS A 210 7.91 -17.39 -1.03
N ARG A 211 7.26 -16.35 -0.51
CA ARG A 211 5.82 -16.07 -0.70
C ARG A 211 5.58 -14.59 -0.88
N GLY A 212 4.82 -14.20 -1.85
CA GLY A 212 4.32 -12.83 -2.03
C GLY A 212 5.26 -11.71 -1.60
N ILE A 213 4.75 -10.77 -0.84
CA ILE A 213 5.54 -9.78 -0.09
C ILE A 213 5.59 -10.24 1.36
N PHE A 214 6.78 -10.40 1.91
CA PHE A 214 6.98 -10.77 3.31
C PHE A 214 8.28 -10.20 3.87
N PHE A 215 8.37 -10.17 5.19
CA PHE A 215 9.51 -9.66 5.94
C PHE A 215 9.98 -10.72 6.94
N GLY A 216 11.28 -10.97 6.97
CA GLY A 216 11.87 -11.95 7.87
C GLY A 216 13.39 -12.06 7.72
N PHE A 217 14.02 -12.85 8.58
CA PHE A 217 15.47 -13.10 8.60
C PHE A 217 15.74 -14.57 8.89
N ASN A 218 16.75 -15.14 8.22
CA ASN A 218 17.15 -16.53 8.44
C ASN A 218 18.21 -16.70 9.54
N ARG A 219 18.83 -15.62 10.01
CA ARG A 219 19.79 -15.64 11.13
C ARG A 219 19.40 -14.59 12.16
N ILE A 220 18.71 -15.02 13.18
CA ILE A 220 18.29 -14.18 14.29
C ILE A 220 18.92 -14.74 15.55
N SER A 221 19.55 -13.90 16.37
CA SER A 221 20.06 -14.28 17.68
C SER A 221 19.58 -13.33 18.77
N TYR A 222 19.23 -13.89 19.94
CA TYR A 222 18.69 -13.14 21.08
C TYR A 222 18.90 -13.88 22.39
N GLY A 223 18.77 -13.14 23.51
CA GLY A 223 18.87 -13.69 24.85
C GLY A 223 20.10 -14.58 25.07
N ASN A 224 19.96 -15.63 25.84
CA ASN A 224 21.02 -16.56 26.20
C ASN A 224 21.34 -17.54 25.04
N ASN A 225 21.98 -17.05 23.98
CA ASN A 225 22.36 -17.84 22.79
C ASN A 225 21.20 -18.48 22.02
N GLN A 226 19.97 -17.94 22.16
CA GLN A 226 18.84 -18.41 21.38
C GLN A 226 18.96 -17.95 19.92
N GLN A 227 18.46 -18.80 19.02
CA GLN A 227 18.47 -18.53 17.59
C GLN A 227 17.10 -18.83 16.97
N ALA A 228 16.72 -18.04 15.99
CA ALA A 228 15.51 -18.24 15.20
C ALA A 228 15.78 -18.02 13.71
N ASP A 229 14.94 -18.64 12.89
CA ASP A 229 14.88 -18.50 11.45
C ASP A 229 13.42 -18.33 11.02
N VAL A 230 12.94 -17.08 11.03
CA VAL A 230 11.56 -16.77 10.59
C VAL A 230 11.43 -16.66 9.06
N TRP A 231 12.54 -16.91 8.34
CA TRP A 231 12.50 -17.04 6.89
C TRP A 231 12.04 -18.42 6.45
N HIS A 232 12.66 -19.47 6.97
CA HIS A 232 12.32 -20.86 6.65
C HIS A 232 11.30 -21.46 7.63
N CYS A 233 11.30 -21.02 8.89
CA CYS A 233 10.44 -21.52 9.98
C CYS A 233 10.51 -23.05 10.13
N SER A 234 11.71 -23.63 9.96
CA SER A 234 11.88 -25.07 9.85
C SER A 234 12.01 -25.78 11.20
N LYS A 235 12.23 -25.04 12.30
CA LYS A 235 12.50 -25.59 13.64
C LYS A 235 11.49 -25.18 14.70
N GLY A 236 10.27 -24.82 14.29
CA GLY A 236 9.22 -24.39 15.22
C GLY A 236 8.90 -22.89 15.16
N GLU A 237 9.75 -22.08 14.54
CA GLU A 237 9.56 -20.66 14.41
C GLU A 237 8.27 -20.32 13.62
N SER A 238 7.67 -19.15 13.88
CA SER A 238 6.48 -18.71 13.16
C SER A 238 6.28 -17.20 13.22
N GLN A 239 5.48 -16.69 12.31
CA GLN A 239 4.89 -15.34 12.35
C GLN A 239 3.38 -15.46 12.43
N ILE A 240 2.79 -15.01 13.53
CA ILE A 240 1.35 -15.16 13.80
C ILE A 240 0.67 -13.80 13.84
N ASN A 241 -0.36 -13.61 13.03
CA ASN A 241 -1.22 -12.44 13.10
C ASN A 241 -2.01 -12.43 14.40
N ARG A 242 -1.96 -11.32 15.16
CA ARG A 242 -2.72 -11.13 16.40
C ARG A 242 -3.87 -10.16 16.23
N LYS A 243 -3.74 -9.24 15.30
CA LYS A 243 -4.77 -8.25 15.03
C LYS A 243 -4.66 -7.79 13.59
N LEU A 244 -5.79 -7.64 12.94
CA LEU A 244 -5.92 -7.01 11.64
C LEU A 244 -6.92 -5.86 11.76
N VAL A 245 -6.55 -4.69 11.25
CA VAL A 245 -7.42 -3.54 11.08
C VAL A 245 -7.36 -3.13 9.62
N THR A 246 -8.51 -3.08 8.98
CA THR A 246 -8.64 -2.69 7.59
C THR A 246 -9.35 -1.34 7.45
N THR A 247 -8.94 -0.54 6.49
CA THR A 247 -9.52 0.77 6.20
C THR A 247 -9.72 0.92 4.71
N THR A 248 -10.83 1.52 4.31
CA THR A 248 -11.10 1.92 2.93
C THR A 248 -11.62 3.35 2.86
N ASN A 249 -11.23 4.05 1.81
CA ASN A 249 -11.69 5.39 1.51
C ASN A 249 -11.50 5.66 0.01
N PRO A 250 -11.89 6.82 -0.53
CA PRO A 250 -11.75 7.12 -1.96
C PRO A 250 -10.31 7.18 -2.47
N VAL A 251 -9.31 7.34 -1.60
CA VAL A 251 -7.90 7.51 -1.99
C VAL A 251 -7.14 6.21 -1.91
N PHE A 252 -7.37 5.40 -0.86
CA PHE A 252 -6.62 4.18 -0.62
C PHE A 252 -7.42 3.07 0.10
N GLY A 253 -6.94 1.84 -0.03
CA GLY A 253 -7.25 0.73 0.87
C GLY A 253 -6.03 0.35 1.69
N GLN A 254 -6.19 0.12 2.99
CA GLN A 254 -5.09 -0.10 3.91
C GLN A 254 -5.38 -1.28 4.85
N SER A 255 -4.34 -2.08 5.11
CA SER A 255 -4.31 -3.06 6.21
C SER A 255 -3.23 -2.68 7.22
N ARG A 256 -3.55 -2.80 8.51
CA ARG A 256 -2.63 -2.71 9.64
C ARG A 256 -2.71 -3.98 10.44
N SER A 257 -1.61 -4.69 10.61
CA SER A 257 -1.55 -5.96 11.33
C SER A 257 -0.53 -5.92 12.45
N LEU A 258 -0.86 -6.55 13.58
CA LEU A 258 0.09 -6.85 14.65
C LEU A 258 0.47 -8.33 14.52
N ILE A 259 1.77 -8.60 14.49
CA ILE A 259 2.31 -9.92 14.18
C ILE A 259 3.34 -10.28 15.26
N ASP A 260 3.17 -11.43 15.89
CA ASP A 260 4.19 -11.99 16.77
C ASP A 260 5.22 -12.78 15.95
N TRP A 261 6.49 -12.54 16.22
CA TRP A 261 7.62 -13.36 15.75
C TRP A 261 7.99 -14.34 16.84
N ASN A 262 7.70 -15.61 16.63
CA ASN A 262 7.90 -16.65 17.63
C ASN A 262 9.18 -17.45 17.39
N GLY A 263 9.87 -17.74 18.46
CA GLY A 263 11.02 -18.62 18.50
C GLY A 263 10.66 -20.10 18.32
N ARG A 264 11.67 -20.95 18.47
CA ARG A 264 11.51 -22.42 18.35
C ARG A 264 10.64 -23.03 19.45
N ASP A 265 10.59 -22.36 20.57
CA ASP A 265 9.74 -22.68 21.73
C ASP A 265 8.30 -22.18 21.61
N GLY A 266 7.98 -21.51 20.50
CA GLY A 266 6.67 -20.90 20.27
C GLY A 266 6.43 -19.59 21.02
N GLN A 267 7.43 -19.10 21.80
CA GLN A 267 7.30 -17.83 22.51
C GLN A 267 7.67 -16.65 21.62
N PRO A 268 6.97 -15.51 21.73
CA PRO A 268 7.29 -14.33 20.96
C PRO A 268 8.57 -13.66 21.50
N PHE A 269 9.54 -13.40 20.62
CA PHE A 269 10.74 -12.62 20.91
C PHE A 269 10.69 -11.20 20.30
N ALA A 270 9.76 -10.97 19.36
CA ALA A 270 9.52 -9.64 18.79
C ALA A 270 8.06 -9.47 18.35
N LYS A 271 7.63 -8.22 18.28
CA LYS A 271 6.31 -7.82 17.73
C LYS A 271 6.50 -6.89 16.55
N GLU A 272 5.80 -7.18 15.47
CA GLU A 272 5.79 -6.38 14.26
C GLU A 272 4.45 -5.67 14.09
N SER A 273 4.49 -4.35 13.81
CA SER A 273 3.35 -3.59 13.31
C SER A 273 3.56 -3.36 11.82
N ARG A 274 2.79 -4.05 10.97
CA ARG A 274 2.90 -3.97 9.50
C ARG A 274 1.72 -3.22 8.90
N GLU A 275 2.02 -2.26 8.03
CA GLU A 275 1.04 -1.50 7.29
C GLU A 275 1.29 -1.65 5.79
N LEU A 276 0.26 -2.05 5.04
CA LEU A 276 0.24 -1.96 3.59
C LEU A 276 -0.88 -1.02 3.15
N THR A 277 -0.55 -0.04 2.33
CA THR A 277 -1.50 0.93 1.77
C THR A 277 -1.48 0.81 0.24
N ALA A 278 -2.61 0.42 -0.34
CA ALA A 278 -2.76 0.34 -1.79
C ALA A 278 -3.47 1.58 -2.34
N ILE A 279 -2.90 2.18 -3.37
CA ILE A 279 -3.44 3.32 -4.10
C ILE A 279 -3.56 2.93 -5.57
N LYS A 280 -4.73 3.17 -6.16
CA LYS A 280 -4.97 2.95 -7.58
C LYS A 280 -4.75 4.23 -8.35
N LEU A 281 -3.86 4.15 -9.32
CA LEU A 281 -3.67 5.16 -10.37
C LEU A 281 -4.27 4.64 -11.67
N ASP A 282 -4.35 5.50 -12.69
CA ASP A 282 -4.95 5.14 -13.98
C ASP A 282 -4.33 3.86 -14.58
N LYS A 283 -2.99 3.77 -14.58
CA LYS A 283 -2.24 2.65 -15.19
C LYS A 283 -1.38 1.87 -14.20
N ALA A 284 -1.49 2.13 -12.91
CA ALA A 284 -0.64 1.52 -11.91
C ALA A 284 -1.38 1.20 -10.62
N THR A 285 -0.89 0.20 -9.92
CA THR A 285 -1.18 -0.02 -8.51
C THR A 285 0.08 0.30 -7.72
N VAL A 286 -0.05 1.16 -6.72
CA VAL A 286 1.04 1.48 -5.80
C VAL A 286 0.74 0.85 -4.46
N ILE A 287 1.73 0.16 -3.88
CA ILE A 287 1.62 -0.43 -2.54
C ILE A 287 2.76 0.13 -1.70
N ASP A 288 2.43 0.95 -0.71
CA ASP A 288 3.36 1.35 0.33
C ASP A 288 3.41 0.25 1.40
N PHE A 289 4.60 -0.30 1.62
CA PHE A 289 4.92 -1.23 2.69
C PHE A 289 5.65 -0.46 3.78
N ARG A 290 5.12 -0.48 4.98
CA ARG A 290 5.74 0.06 6.19
C ARG A 290 5.69 -0.99 7.28
N THR A 291 6.76 -1.11 8.05
CA THR A 291 6.75 -1.99 9.21
C THR A 291 7.63 -1.42 10.32
N SER A 292 7.21 -1.67 11.54
CA SER A 292 7.96 -1.39 12.76
C SER A 292 8.06 -2.68 13.58
N LEU A 293 9.30 -3.09 13.92
CA LEU A 293 9.58 -4.26 14.71
C LEU A 293 10.13 -3.84 16.07
N VAL A 294 9.45 -4.26 17.14
CA VAL A 294 9.84 -4.02 18.53
C VAL A 294 10.43 -5.30 19.10
N SER A 295 11.57 -5.21 19.74
CA SER A 295 12.16 -6.33 20.48
C SER A 295 11.40 -6.54 21.80
N LEU A 296 11.12 -7.80 22.15
CA LEU A 296 10.60 -8.21 23.46
C LEU A 296 11.71 -8.74 24.37
N VAL A 297 12.94 -8.72 23.90
CA VAL A 297 14.15 -9.18 24.58
C VAL A 297 15.14 -8.03 24.63
N GLU A 298 16.10 -8.08 25.56
CA GLU A 298 17.08 -7.01 25.77
C GLU A 298 17.80 -6.61 24.48
N GLN A 299 18.19 -7.59 23.66
CA GLN A 299 18.84 -7.36 22.38
C GLN A 299 18.42 -8.40 21.36
N LEU A 300 17.98 -7.95 20.19
CA LEU A 300 17.61 -8.77 19.04
C LEU A 300 18.55 -8.45 17.87
N LYS A 301 19.45 -9.37 17.55
CA LYS A 301 20.32 -9.24 16.40
C LYS A 301 19.69 -9.90 15.19
N LEU A 302 19.41 -9.09 14.17
CA LEU A 302 18.88 -9.52 12.89
C LEU A 302 20.01 -9.58 11.87
N ASP A 303 20.25 -10.76 11.31
CA ASP A 303 21.25 -11.00 10.28
C ASP A 303 20.68 -11.97 9.24
N GLY A 304 21.44 -12.25 8.20
CA GLY A 304 21.00 -13.13 7.14
C GLY A 304 21.98 -13.14 5.98
N ASP A 305 21.46 -13.57 4.87
CA ASP A 305 22.12 -13.43 3.59
C ASP A 305 21.17 -12.71 2.60
N PRO A 306 21.71 -12.16 1.49
CA PRO A 306 20.89 -11.38 0.55
C PRO A 306 19.70 -12.12 -0.05
N GLN A 307 19.64 -13.45 0.12
CA GLN A 307 18.61 -14.29 -0.47
C GLN A 307 17.51 -14.67 0.52
N HIS A 308 17.80 -14.61 1.84
CA HIS A 308 16.94 -15.15 2.87
C HIS A 308 16.75 -14.19 4.06
N ALA A 309 16.74 -12.88 3.77
CA ALA A 309 16.50 -11.86 4.80
C ALA A 309 15.87 -10.59 4.21
N GLY A 310 15.28 -9.78 5.10
CA GLY A 310 14.71 -8.46 4.81
C GLY A 310 13.31 -8.51 4.22
N VAL A 311 12.97 -7.50 3.43
CA VAL A 311 11.68 -7.40 2.73
C VAL A 311 11.85 -7.88 1.30
N GLN A 312 11.09 -8.89 0.91
CA GLN A 312 11.23 -9.56 -0.37
C GLN A 312 9.89 -9.69 -1.08
N PHE A 313 9.96 -9.68 -2.42
CA PHE A 313 8.86 -9.99 -3.32
C PHE A 313 9.14 -11.31 -4.03
N ARG A 314 8.15 -12.19 -4.11
CA ARG A 314 8.21 -13.45 -4.85
C ARG A 314 7.08 -13.52 -5.88
N ALA A 315 7.46 -13.48 -7.15
CA ALA A 315 6.54 -13.58 -8.28
C ALA A 315 5.85 -14.95 -8.37
N SER A 316 4.79 -15.00 -9.16
CA SER A 316 4.02 -16.21 -9.47
C SER A 316 4.91 -17.39 -9.82
N GLN A 317 4.46 -18.60 -9.48
CA GLN A 317 5.13 -19.85 -9.85
C GLN A 317 5.22 -20.06 -11.37
N LEU A 318 4.34 -19.42 -12.13
CA LEU A 318 4.38 -19.46 -13.59
C LEU A 318 5.70 -18.87 -14.16
N VAL A 319 6.32 -17.93 -13.43
CA VAL A 319 7.59 -17.32 -13.86
C VAL A 319 8.71 -18.37 -13.95
N PRO A 320 9.11 -19.11 -12.89
CA PRO A 320 10.14 -20.13 -13.00
C PRO A 320 9.75 -21.29 -13.92
N ASP A 321 8.47 -21.63 -13.98
CA ASP A 321 8.01 -22.81 -14.72
C ASP A 321 7.93 -22.56 -16.23
N LYS A 322 7.66 -21.32 -16.66
CA LYS A 322 7.32 -21.03 -18.06
C LYS A 322 8.11 -19.89 -18.69
N THR A 323 8.44 -18.84 -17.94
CA THR A 323 8.89 -17.55 -18.50
C THR A 323 10.14 -16.97 -17.85
N LYS A 324 10.90 -17.74 -17.05
CA LYS A 324 12.10 -17.24 -16.38
C LYS A 324 13.12 -16.58 -17.30
N GLN A 325 13.23 -17.08 -18.54
CA GLN A 325 14.13 -16.55 -19.57
C GLN A 325 13.72 -15.15 -20.07
N LEU A 326 12.49 -14.71 -19.78
CA LEU A 326 11.96 -13.39 -20.13
C LEU A 326 12.08 -12.41 -18.93
N THR A 327 12.38 -12.92 -17.74
CA THR A 327 12.55 -12.09 -16.54
C THR A 327 13.84 -11.29 -16.60
N TYR A 328 13.76 -9.98 -16.35
CA TYR A 328 14.94 -9.13 -16.25
C TYR A 328 14.76 -8.06 -15.16
N TYR A 329 15.87 -7.39 -14.84
CA TYR A 329 15.92 -6.41 -13.77
C TYR A 329 16.44 -5.06 -14.26
N ASN A 330 15.77 -3.99 -13.85
CA ASN A 330 16.21 -2.62 -14.04
C ASN A 330 16.86 -2.13 -12.74
N ARG A 331 18.05 -1.55 -12.85
CA ARG A 331 18.87 -1.05 -11.74
C ARG A 331 19.31 0.38 -12.04
N PRO A 332 19.87 1.13 -11.08
CA PRO A 332 20.40 2.46 -11.35
C PRO A 332 21.43 2.50 -12.49
N ASP A 333 22.19 1.44 -12.66
CA ASP A 333 23.23 1.31 -13.71
C ASP A 333 22.71 0.76 -15.06
N GLY A 334 21.40 0.50 -15.19
CA GLY A 334 20.79 0.12 -16.47
C GLY A 334 19.89 -1.11 -16.38
N GLN A 335 19.34 -1.46 -17.54
CA GLN A 335 18.51 -2.65 -17.73
C GLN A 335 19.38 -3.90 -17.87
N GLY A 336 19.01 -4.95 -17.16
CA GLY A 336 19.63 -6.26 -17.29
C GLY A 336 19.15 -7.05 -18.51
N THR A 337 19.91 -8.07 -18.88
CA THR A 337 19.56 -9.01 -19.95
C THR A 337 18.46 -9.96 -19.50
N PRO A 338 17.41 -10.23 -20.30
CA PRO A 338 16.40 -11.23 -19.98
C PRO A 338 17.02 -12.61 -19.66
N GLY A 339 16.47 -13.28 -18.65
CA GLY A 339 16.95 -14.57 -18.15
C GLY A 339 18.27 -14.50 -17.36
N LYS A 340 18.84 -13.31 -17.18
CA LYS A 340 20.07 -13.12 -16.40
C LYS A 340 19.76 -12.33 -15.13
N PHE A 341 20.53 -12.65 -14.07
CA PHE A 341 20.49 -11.95 -12.81
C PHE A 341 21.89 -11.79 -12.24
N ARG A 342 22.08 -10.82 -11.37
CA ARG A 342 23.31 -10.65 -10.62
C ARG A 342 23.23 -11.42 -9.31
N ASN A 343 24.29 -12.20 -9.02
CA ASN A 343 24.35 -13.00 -7.82
C ASN A 343 25.41 -12.48 -6.87
N TRP A 344 25.14 -12.58 -5.56
CA TRP A 344 26.13 -12.33 -4.54
C TRP A 344 27.22 -13.40 -4.60
N SER A 345 28.47 -12.95 -4.60
CA SER A 345 29.61 -13.84 -4.50
C SER A 345 29.75 -14.35 -3.06
N ASN A 346 29.93 -15.66 -2.90
CA ASN A 346 30.29 -16.25 -1.61
C ASN A 346 31.78 -16.16 -1.32
N LYS A 347 32.58 -15.60 -2.24
CA LYS A 347 34.02 -15.41 -2.04
C LYS A 347 34.26 -14.23 -1.09
N LYS A 348 35.24 -14.38 -0.18
CA LYS A 348 35.58 -13.36 0.82
C LYS A 348 36.03 -12.01 0.23
N ASN A 349 36.53 -12.00 -1.02
CA ASN A 349 36.86 -10.76 -1.73
C ASN A 349 35.59 -10.28 -2.46
N GLU A 350 35.01 -9.18 -1.99
CA GLU A 350 33.84 -8.57 -2.60
C GLU A 350 34.10 -8.28 -4.07
N SER A 351 33.33 -8.93 -4.93
CA SER A 351 33.33 -8.62 -6.37
C SER A 351 32.64 -7.29 -6.62
N ASP A 352 32.90 -6.68 -7.76
CA ASP A 352 32.21 -5.43 -8.17
C ASP A 352 30.70 -5.61 -8.26
N ILE A 353 30.22 -6.84 -8.52
CA ILE A 353 28.80 -7.20 -8.48
C ILE A 353 28.22 -6.95 -7.09
N ASN A 354 28.92 -7.36 -6.01
CA ASN A 354 28.44 -7.12 -4.65
C ASN A 354 28.33 -5.60 -4.35
N LYS A 355 29.31 -4.80 -4.77
CA LYS A 355 29.27 -3.35 -4.62
C LYS A 355 28.10 -2.71 -5.38
N SER A 356 27.82 -3.20 -6.59
CA SER A 356 26.72 -2.70 -7.42
C SER A 356 25.32 -3.06 -6.90
N HIS A 357 25.21 -3.80 -5.77
CA HIS A 357 23.95 -4.19 -5.14
C HIS A 357 23.82 -3.69 -3.70
N ILE A 358 24.61 -2.70 -3.31
CA ILE A 358 24.56 -2.09 -1.99
C ILE A 358 23.88 -0.72 -2.09
N ASN A 359 22.92 -0.47 -1.17
CA ASN A 359 22.23 0.82 -1.04
C ASN A 359 21.56 1.33 -2.33
N LEU A 360 20.96 0.42 -3.10
CA LEU A 360 20.25 0.84 -4.30
C LEU A 360 19.01 1.68 -3.91
N PRO A 361 18.73 2.80 -4.59
CA PRO A 361 17.50 3.54 -4.40
C PRO A 361 16.28 2.76 -4.95
N PHE A 362 16.50 1.91 -5.94
CA PHE A 362 15.49 1.02 -6.50
C PHE A 362 16.08 -0.24 -7.11
N LEU A 363 15.24 -1.25 -7.20
CA LEU A 363 15.42 -2.44 -8.04
C LEU A 363 14.06 -2.77 -8.64
N ALA A 364 13.95 -2.86 -9.96
CA ALA A 364 12.69 -3.21 -10.59
C ALA A 364 12.80 -4.52 -11.38
N MET A 365 11.76 -5.33 -11.28
CA MET A 365 11.67 -6.62 -11.96
C MET A 365 10.59 -6.56 -13.01
N THR A 366 10.92 -6.96 -14.25
CA THR A 366 9.94 -7.19 -15.31
C THR A 366 9.78 -8.69 -15.52
N ILE A 367 8.54 -9.15 -15.45
CA ILE A 367 8.14 -10.55 -15.61
C ILE A 367 7.11 -10.69 -16.71
N ALA A 368 7.05 -11.87 -17.30
CA ALA A 368 5.98 -12.29 -18.20
C ALA A 368 5.17 -13.42 -17.54
N ILE A 369 3.85 -13.34 -17.63
CA ILE A 369 2.93 -14.38 -17.14
C ILE A 369 2.11 -14.87 -18.32
N PRO A 370 2.11 -16.18 -18.62
CA PRO A 370 1.33 -16.75 -19.71
C PRO A 370 -0.17 -16.46 -19.54
N ASP A 371 -0.81 -16.06 -20.62
CA ASP A 371 -2.25 -15.87 -20.65
C ASP A 371 -2.95 -17.24 -20.75
N ALA A 372 -4.17 -17.31 -20.20
CA ALA A 372 -5.01 -18.49 -20.36
C ALA A 372 -5.48 -18.57 -21.82
N THR A 373 -4.85 -19.44 -22.61
CA THR A 373 -5.20 -19.63 -24.02
C THR A 373 -6.07 -20.87 -24.21
N PRO A 374 -7.06 -20.85 -25.11
CA PRO A 374 -7.74 -22.05 -25.57
C PRO A 374 -6.77 -23.08 -26.15
N LYS A 375 -7.04 -24.38 -25.97
CA LYS A 375 -6.24 -25.46 -26.55
C LYS A 375 -5.98 -25.22 -28.05
N GLY A 376 -4.69 -25.23 -28.46
CA GLY A 376 -4.29 -25.15 -29.87
C GLY A 376 -3.92 -23.77 -30.40
N LYS A 377 -3.93 -22.71 -29.53
CA LYS A 377 -3.39 -21.38 -29.90
C LYS A 377 -2.04 -21.16 -29.22
N GLU A 378 -1.18 -20.33 -29.81
CA GLU A 378 0.05 -19.87 -29.17
C GLU A 378 -0.28 -19.10 -27.91
N THR A 379 0.47 -19.38 -26.86
CA THR A 379 0.30 -18.71 -25.56
C THR A 379 0.93 -17.33 -25.64
N GLU A 380 0.12 -16.29 -25.55
CA GLU A 380 0.60 -14.93 -25.34
C GLU A 380 1.04 -14.75 -23.88
N ASN A 381 1.84 -13.73 -23.63
CA ASN A 381 2.32 -13.41 -22.29
C ASN A 381 1.96 -11.98 -21.95
N SER A 382 1.27 -11.80 -20.84
CA SER A 382 1.10 -10.49 -20.22
C SER A 382 2.37 -10.10 -19.47
N VAL A 383 2.89 -8.92 -19.75
CA VAL A 383 4.13 -8.41 -19.15
C VAL A 383 3.80 -7.42 -18.02
N TYR A 384 4.55 -7.50 -16.92
CA TYR A 384 4.37 -6.64 -15.76
C TYR A 384 5.72 -6.16 -15.25
N THR A 385 5.80 -4.87 -14.88
CA THR A 385 6.95 -4.33 -14.16
C THR A 385 6.56 -4.05 -12.71
N ILE A 386 7.37 -4.55 -11.77
CA ILE A 386 7.27 -4.32 -10.35
C ILE A 386 8.52 -3.55 -9.90
N ALA A 387 8.39 -2.24 -9.70
CA ALA A 387 9.47 -1.43 -9.16
C ALA A 387 9.41 -1.45 -7.63
N TYR A 388 10.54 -1.76 -7.00
CA TYR A 388 10.77 -1.76 -5.56
C TYR A 388 11.65 -0.57 -5.21
N LEU A 389 11.04 0.44 -4.58
CA LEU A 389 11.68 1.70 -4.24
C LEU A 389 12.02 1.68 -2.75
N SER A 390 13.27 2.03 -2.42
CA SER A 390 13.77 2.02 -1.04
C SER A 390 13.75 3.43 -0.47
N ASP A 391 13.27 3.56 0.77
CA ASP A 391 13.37 4.82 1.51
C ASP A 391 14.83 5.03 1.99
N ASP A 392 15.30 6.27 1.93
CA ASP A 392 16.66 6.61 2.36
C ASP A 392 16.90 6.43 3.86
N ALA A 393 15.84 6.47 4.66
CA ALA A 393 15.89 6.22 6.11
C ALA A 393 16.02 4.73 6.47
N ASN A 394 15.87 3.80 5.51
CA ASN A 394 16.07 2.39 5.78
C ASN A 394 17.50 2.10 6.25
N PRO A 395 17.72 1.10 7.13
CA PRO A 395 19.06 0.76 7.62
C PRO A 395 20.05 0.48 6.51
N LYS A 396 21.28 0.95 6.69
CA LYS A 396 22.40 0.78 5.74
C LYS A 396 23.60 0.14 6.44
N PRO A 397 24.40 -0.68 5.73
CA PRO A 397 24.29 -1.00 4.31
C PRO A 397 23.14 -1.96 4.01
N SER A 398 22.26 -1.60 3.08
CA SER A 398 21.25 -2.50 2.55
C SER A 398 21.79 -3.26 1.32
N ARG A 399 21.51 -4.55 1.26
CA ARG A 399 22.03 -5.46 0.24
C ARG A 399 20.88 -5.98 -0.59
N PHE A 400 20.88 -5.65 -1.88
CA PHE A 400 19.83 -6.06 -2.80
C PHE A 400 20.16 -7.41 -3.44
N SER A 401 19.14 -8.19 -3.71
CA SER A 401 19.29 -9.48 -4.38
C SER A 401 18.17 -9.74 -5.35
N GLU A 402 18.49 -10.46 -6.42
CA GLU A 402 17.60 -10.78 -7.52
C GLU A 402 17.80 -12.23 -7.99
N ARG A 403 16.76 -12.82 -8.58
CA ARG A 403 16.78 -14.20 -9.11
C ARG A 403 15.89 -14.30 -10.35
N ASP A 404 16.33 -15.05 -11.34
CA ASP A 404 15.60 -15.30 -12.60
C ASP A 404 14.21 -15.93 -12.39
N TYR A 405 14.01 -16.64 -11.29
CA TYR A 405 12.72 -17.21 -10.92
C TYR A 405 11.74 -16.18 -10.29
N GLY A 406 12.01 -14.90 -10.45
CA GLY A 406 11.10 -13.82 -10.02
C GLY A 406 11.11 -13.58 -8.50
N ARG A 407 12.29 -13.58 -7.86
CA ARG A 407 12.45 -13.12 -6.47
C ARG A 407 13.44 -11.98 -6.39
N PHE A 408 13.07 -10.93 -5.69
CA PHE A 408 13.95 -9.79 -5.44
C PHE A 408 13.55 -9.04 -4.16
N GLY A 409 14.48 -8.23 -3.66
CA GLY A 409 14.29 -7.39 -2.49
C GLY A 409 15.62 -7.02 -1.85
N SER A 410 15.56 -6.48 -0.66
CA SER A 410 16.76 -6.04 0.07
C SER A 410 16.74 -6.52 1.51
N TYR A 411 17.93 -6.68 2.08
CA TYR A 411 18.13 -6.92 3.50
C TYR A 411 19.30 -6.08 4.04
N PHE A 412 19.32 -5.95 5.34
CA PHE A 412 20.38 -5.28 6.10
C PHE A 412 20.57 -6.00 7.44
N PRO A 413 21.79 -6.17 7.93
CA PRO A 413 22.02 -6.60 9.30
C PRO A 413 21.75 -5.42 10.25
N THR A 414 21.11 -5.69 11.38
CA THR A 414 20.83 -4.66 12.40
C THR A 414 20.62 -5.29 13.77
N THR A 415 20.69 -4.45 14.80
CA THR A 415 20.34 -4.81 16.18
C THR A 415 19.14 -3.97 16.60
N VAL A 416 18.16 -4.59 17.21
CA VAL A 416 16.94 -3.97 17.72
C VAL A 416 16.90 -4.13 19.23
N VAL A 417 16.66 -3.07 19.95
CA VAL A 417 16.43 -3.06 21.41
C VAL A 417 15.01 -2.56 21.70
N PRO A 418 14.42 -2.84 22.87
CA PRO A 418 13.04 -2.45 23.16
C PRO A 418 12.74 -0.96 22.97
N GLU A 419 13.69 -0.10 23.30
CA GLU A 419 13.53 1.36 23.28
C GLU A 419 13.68 1.96 21.87
N THR A 420 14.25 1.18 20.93
CA THR A 420 14.53 1.66 19.56
C THR A 420 13.97 0.68 18.54
N PRO A 421 12.68 0.77 18.21
CA PRO A 421 12.07 -0.08 17.18
C PRO A 421 12.74 0.08 15.82
N LEU A 422 12.89 -1.05 15.10
CA LEU A 422 13.30 -1.02 13.70
C LEU A 422 12.12 -0.61 12.83
N SER A 423 12.25 0.50 12.10
CA SER A 423 11.26 0.91 11.11
C SER A 423 11.85 0.86 9.70
N VAL A 424 11.09 0.32 8.75
CA VAL A 424 11.47 0.30 7.34
C VAL A 424 10.29 0.66 6.44
N ARG A 425 10.61 1.28 5.29
CA ARG A 425 9.62 1.71 4.31
C ARG A 425 10.09 1.35 2.90
N TYR A 426 9.15 0.77 2.12
CA TYR A 426 9.35 0.48 0.71
C TYR A 426 8.08 0.83 -0.05
N ARG A 427 8.22 1.16 -1.34
CA ARG A 427 7.10 1.35 -2.25
C ARG A 427 7.22 0.39 -3.42
N TYR A 428 6.17 -0.37 -3.66
CA TYR A 428 6.01 -1.16 -4.87
C TYR A 428 5.16 -0.37 -5.87
N TRP A 429 5.69 -0.19 -7.06
CA TRP A 429 4.97 0.41 -8.18
C TRP A 429 4.77 -0.65 -9.25
N ILE A 430 3.51 -1.02 -9.49
CA ILE A 430 3.14 -2.16 -10.30
C ILE A 430 2.39 -1.65 -11.52
N VAL A 431 2.87 -1.95 -12.73
CA VAL A 431 2.29 -1.51 -13.99
C VAL A 431 2.20 -2.65 -14.98
N ASP A 432 1.26 -2.54 -15.91
CA ASP A 432 1.20 -3.39 -17.09
C ASP A 432 2.31 -2.97 -18.08
N GLY A 433 2.96 -3.96 -18.68
CA GLY A 433 4.04 -3.76 -19.63
C GLY A 433 5.42 -3.53 -19.02
N ALA A 434 6.38 -3.36 -19.92
CA ALA A 434 7.75 -3.02 -19.60
C ALA A 434 7.89 -1.51 -19.29
N THR A 435 8.69 -1.19 -18.29
CA THR A 435 8.96 0.21 -17.89
C THR A 435 10.45 0.50 -18.01
N ASP A 436 10.79 1.63 -18.61
CA ASP A 436 12.18 2.04 -18.80
C ASP A 436 12.84 2.55 -17.50
N ASN A 437 14.17 2.53 -17.49
CA ASN A 437 14.97 2.95 -16.35
C ASN A 437 14.77 4.41 -15.95
N LYS A 438 14.53 5.30 -16.90
CA LYS A 438 14.32 6.73 -16.64
C LYS A 438 13.03 6.95 -15.85
N THR A 439 11.97 6.26 -16.25
CA THR A 439 10.68 6.29 -15.53
C THR A 439 10.83 5.73 -14.12
N ILE A 440 11.48 4.57 -13.95
CA ILE A 440 11.68 3.95 -12.64
C ILE A 440 12.53 4.85 -11.73
N LYS A 441 13.60 5.43 -12.28
CA LYS A 441 14.43 6.41 -11.55
C LYS A 441 13.60 7.60 -11.08
N HIS A 442 12.77 8.16 -11.95
CA HIS A 442 11.91 9.28 -11.60
C HIS A 442 10.94 8.94 -10.45
N LEU A 443 10.32 7.75 -10.48
CA LEU A 443 9.47 7.26 -9.39
C LEU A 443 10.26 7.10 -8.09
N SER A 444 11.49 6.62 -8.15
CA SER A 444 12.38 6.49 -7.01
C SER A 444 12.77 7.86 -6.45
N ASP A 445 13.11 8.81 -7.30
CA ASP A 445 13.44 10.18 -6.89
C ASP A 445 12.23 10.85 -6.21
N GLN A 446 11.01 10.68 -6.72
CA GLN A 446 9.79 11.19 -6.07
C GLN A 446 9.57 10.58 -4.69
N PHE A 447 9.86 9.28 -4.52
CA PHE A 447 9.68 8.58 -3.26
C PHE A 447 10.72 8.96 -2.20
N SER A 448 11.99 9.06 -2.60
CA SER A 448 13.11 9.40 -1.69
C SER A 448 13.18 10.90 -1.37
N GLN A 449 12.66 11.74 -2.25
CA GLN A 449 12.61 13.19 -2.08
C GLN A 449 11.16 13.68 -2.11
N PRO A 450 10.37 13.44 -1.06
CA PRO A 450 8.95 13.81 -1.04
C PRO A 450 8.78 15.33 -1.18
N VAL A 451 7.60 15.75 -1.66
CA VAL A 451 7.22 17.17 -1.69
C VAL A 451 7.33 17.78 -0.30
N LYS A 452 7.69 19.05 -0.22
CA LYS A 452 7.62 19.81 1.03
C LYS A 452 6.19 20.35 1.20
N VAL A 453 5.61 20.11 2.36
CA VAL A 453 4.27 20.61 2.70
C VAL A 453 4.37 21.55 3.88
N GLU A 454 3.92 22.79 3.68
CA GLU A 454 3.84 23.84 4.70
C GLU A 454 2.38 24.13 5.01
N VAL A 455 2.02 24.15 6.30
CA VAL A 455 0.68 24.57 6.75
C VAL A 455 0.64 26.09 6.82
N LEU A 456 -0.27 26.69 6.07
CA LEU A 456 -0.46 28.14 6.03
C LEU A 456 -1.48 28.54 7.11
N LYS A 457 -1.20 29.69 7.76
CA LYS A 457 -2.11 30.30 8.74
C LYS A 457 -3.32 30.94 8.10
#